data_d9cc2baeeb0952fce39aad3f4a63a6cd
#
_entry.id   d9cc2baeeb0952fce39aad3f4a63a6cd
#
_cell.length_a   1.000
_cell.length_b   1.000
_cell.length_c   1.000
_cell.angle_alpha   90.00
_cell.angle_beta   90.00
_cell.angle_gamma   90.00
#
_symmetry.space_group_name_H-M   'P 1'
#
loop_
_entity.id
_entity.type
_entity.pdbx_description
1 polymer ?
#
loop_
_entity_poly.entity_id
_entity_poly.type
_entity_poly.pdbx_seq_one_letter_code
_entity_poly.pdbx_strand_id
1 'polypeptide(L)'
;MLGSITAAARTTALRRTPVATALPLRSLSTTRILSNTSPSTAQEQQEVTAGEQKIRDILTAKFKPSILKVQDVSGGCGSFYAIQLSSKEFKGLSTVKAHRLVNEQLKDVIKDIHGLQLRTVAED
;
A
#
# COMPACT_ATOMS: atom_id res chain seq x y z
N MET A 1 27.98 40.22 -33.64
CA MET A 1 28.81 39.34 -34.46
C MET A 1 28.07 38.05 -34.67
N LEU A 2 27.81 37.83 -35.91
CA LEU A 2 27.03 36.77 -36.53
C LEU A 2 27.74 35.40 -36.41
N GLY A 3 26.97 34.37 -36.20
CA GLY A 3 27.43 33.01 -36.34
C GLY A 3 26.28 32.05 -36.56
N SER A 4 25.72 32.10 -37.75
CA SER A 4 24.87 31.07 -38.34
C SER A 4 25.67 29.83 -38.67
N ILE A 5 25.20 28.64 -38.34
CA ILE A 5 25.46 27.40 -39.06
C ILE A 5 24.23 26.48 -38.89
N THR A 6 23.35 26.50 -39.86
CA THR A 6 23.04 25.59 -40.94
C THR A 6 23.18 24.09 -40.68
N ALA A 7 22.02 23.45 -40.69
CA ALA A 7 21.63 22.27 -41.43
C ALA A 7 22.47 21.01 -41.43
N ALA A 8 21.84 19.90 -41.14
CA ALA A 8 21.80 18.77 -42.07
C ALA A 8 20.75 17.75 -41.66
N ALA A 9 19.69 17.74 -42.39
CA ALA A 9 18.80 16.61 -42.52
C ALA A 9 19.56 15.42 -43.10
N ARG A 10 19.43 14.25 -42.54
CA ARG A 10 19.66 12.99 -43.24
C ARG A 10 18.53 12.02 -42.96
N THR A 11 17.61 12.12 -43.84
CA THR A 11 16.68 11.08 -44.25
C THR A 11 17.45 9.83 -44.65
N THR A 12 17.17 8.74 -44.02
CA THR A 12 17.48 7.44 -44.61
C THR A 12 16.25 6.54 -44.42
N ALA A 13 15.49 6.51 -45.47
CA ALA A 13 14.48 5.52 -45.76
C ALA A 13 15.14 4.21 -46.13
N LEU A 14 14.38 3.16 -46.04
CA LEU A 14 14.48 1.81 -46.61
C LEU A 14 14.88 0.75 -45.59
N ARG A 15 14.14 -0.32 -45.43
CA ARG A 15 13.54 -1.17 -46.45
C ARG A 15 12.41 -2.02 -45.86
N ARG A 16 11.35 -2.05 -46.53
CA ARG A 16 10.32 -3.09 -46.49
C ARG A 16 10.92 -4.41 -46.95
N THR A 17 10.68 -5.45 -46.21
CA THR A 17 10.60 -6.78 -46.81
C THR A 17 9.31 -7.44 -46.30
N PRO A 18 8.41 -7.77 -47.20
CA PRO A 18 7.30 -8.64 -46.87
C PRO A 18 7.78 -10.08 -47.02
N VAL A 19 7.75 -10.80 -45.96
CA VAL A 19 7.78 -12.25 -46.05
C VAL A 19 6.42 -12.75 -45.63
N ALA A 20 5.61 -12.94 -46.60
CA ALA A 20 4.46 -13.79 -46.50
C ALA A 20 4.92 -15.22 -46.45
N THR A 21 4.60 -15.93 -45.43
CA THR A 21 4.58 -17.40 -45.51
C THR A 21 3.55 -17.90 -44.52
N ALA A 22 2.42 -18.22 -45.13
CA ALA A 22 1.61 -19.42 -44.92
C ALA A 22 1.36 -19.88 -43.48
N LEU A 23 0.09 -19.76 -43.16
CA LEU A 23 -0.66 -20.50 -42.14
C LEU A 23 -0.52 -22.02 -42.26
N PRO A 24 -0.61 -22.68 -41.13
CA PRO A 24 -1.58 -23.74 -41.08
C PRO A 24 -2.68 -23.48 -40.07
N LEU A 25 -3.87 -23.51 -40.58
CA LEU A 25 -5.07 -23.73 -39.81
C LEU A 25 -4.89 -25.00 -38.96
N ARG A 26 -4.86 -24.80 -37.67
CA ARG A 26 -5.35 -25.80 -36.75
C ARG A 26 -6.35 -25.18 -35.84
N SER A 27 -7.57 -25.44 -36.19
CA SER A 27 -8.69 -25.41 -35.28
C SER A 27 -8.31 -26.18 -34.03
N LEU A 28 -8.64 -25.67 -32.89
CA LEU A 28 -9.38 -26.44 -31.93
C LEU A 28 -9.32 -25.82 -30.55
N SER A 29 -10.49 -25.87 -30.04
CA SER A 29 -10.88 -25.90 -28.63
C SER A 29 -11.01 -24.56 -27.96
N THR A 30 -12.15 -24.08 -28.21
CA THR A 30 -12.97 -23.33 -27.27
C THR A 30 -12.92 -23.96 -25.89
N THR A 31 -11.96 -23.58 -25.11
CA THR A 31 -12.12 -23.61 -23.68
C THR A 31 -12.25 -22.15 -23.25
N ARG A 32 -13.46 -21.70 -23.18
CA ARG A 32 -13.80 -20.49 -22.47
C ARG A 32 -13.44 -20.70 -21.00
N ILE A 33 -12.21 -20.44 -20.68
CA ILE A 33 -11.89 -20.06 -19.32
C ILE A 33 -12.31 -18.60 -19.24
N LEU A 34 -13.49 -18.38 -18.75
CA LEU A 34 -13.89 -17.11 -18.17
C LEU A 34 -12.96 -16.87 -16.98
N SER A 35 -11.77 -16.41 -17.28
CA SER A 35 -10.95 -15.75 -16.29
C SER A 35 -11.59 -14.40 -16.06
N ASN A 36 -12.63 -14.41 -15.25
CA ASN A 36 -13.13 -13.23 -14.62
C ASN A 36 -12.09 -12.82 -13.60
N THR A 37 -10.98 -12.30 -14.08
CA THR A 37 -10.00 -11.63 -13.25
C THR A 37 -10.50 -10.22 -13.04
N SER A 38 -11.52 -10.10 -12.22
CA SER A 38 -11.70 -8.89 -11.46
C SER A 38 -10.44 -8.77 -10.60
N PRO A 39 -9.78 -7.62 -10.56
CA PRO A 39 -8.87 -7.34 -9.48
C PRO A 39 -9.75 -7.26 -8.23
N SER A 40 -9.98 -8.40 -7.63
CA SER A 40 -10.43 -8.48 -6.28
C SER A 40 -9.36 -7.76 -5.48
N THR A 41 -9.62 -6.52 -5.16
CA THR A 41 -9.13 -5.95 -3.94
C THR A 41 -9.60 -6.91 -2.87
N ALA A 42 -8.79 -7.91 -2.61
CA ALA A 42 -8.92 -8.74 -1.44
C ALA A 42 -8.70 -7.79 -0.26
N GLN A 43 -9.76 -7.10 0.11
CA GLN A 43 -9.96 -6.73 1.47
C GLN A 43 -10.05 -8.08 2.18
N GLU A 44 -8.92 -8.56 2.63
CA GLU A 44 -8.88 -9.52 3.70
C GLU A 44 -9.72 -8.89 4.81
N GLN A 45 -10.95 -9.33 4.88
CA GLN A 45 -11.80 -9.15 6.04
C GLN A 45 -11.15 -10.02 7.11
N GLN A 46 -10.03 -9.55 7.61
CA GLN A 46 -9.51 -10.03 8.88
C GLN A 46 -10.61 -9.71 9.88
N GLU A 47 -11.16 -10.73 10.47
CA GLU A 47 -12.11 -10.57 11.56
C GLU A 47 -11.42 -9.70 12.61
N VAL A 48 -11.87 -8.45 12.65
CA VAL A 48 -11.31 -7.45 13.56
C VAL A 48 -11.67 -7.87 14.98
N THR A 49 -10.67 -8.19 15.75
CA THR A 49 -10.90 -8.55 17.15
C THR A 49 -11.43 -7.37 17.95
N ALA A 50 -12.16 -7.63 19.02
CA ALA A 50 -12.70 -6.56 19.87
C ALA A 50 -11.57 -5.63 20.42
N GLY A 51 -10.39 -6.18 20.64
CA GLY A 51 -9.22 -5.41 21.05
C GLY A 51 -8.70 -4.48 19.96
N GLU A 52 -8.63 -4.96 18.71
CA GLU A 52 -8.24 -4.14 17.56
C GLU A 52 -9.22 -3.01 17.33
N GLN A 53 -10.52 -3.28 17.44
CA GLN A 53 -11.55 -2.26 17.28
C GLN A 53 -11.41 -1.15 18.32
N LYS A 54 -11.24 -1.51 19.57
CA LYS A 54 -11.03 -0.56 20.67
C LYS A 54 -9.81 0.35 20.44
N ILE A 55 -8.70 -0.23 19.98
CA ILE A 55 -7.48 0.51 19.65
C ILE A 55 -7.74 1.46 18.48
N ARG A 56 -8.42 0.98 17.43
CA ARG A 56 -8.77 1.81 16.26
C ARG A 56 -9.62 3.01 16.64
N ASP A 57 -10.64 2.82 17.46
CA ASP A 57 -11.55 3.87 17.89
C ASP A 57 -10.81 4.98 18.65
N ILE A 58 -9.94 4.59 19.58
CA ILE A 58 -9.13 5.55 20.35
C ILE A 58 -8.20 6.34 19.44
N LEU A 59 -7.47 5.67 18.55
CA LEU A 59 -6.50 6.31 17.67
C LEU A 59 -7.18 7.20 16.62
N THR A 60 -8.32 6.78 16.09
CA THR A 60 -9.09 7.56 15.13
C THR A 60 -9.65 8.84 15.78
N ALA A 61 -10.16 8.73 16.99
CA ALA A 61 -10.72 9.87 17.73
C ALA A 61 -9.64 10.92 18.07
N LYS A 62 -8.41 10.48 18.36
CA LYS A 62 -7.32 11.37 18.82
C LYS A 62 -6.47 11.96 17.70
N PHE A 63 -6.09 11.13 16.74
CA PHE A 63 -5.10 11.50 15.72
C PHE A 63 -5.68 11.66 14.32
N LYS A 64 -6.94 11.30 14.08
CA LYS A 64 -7.60 11.35 12.76
C LYS A 64 -6.67 10.87 11.63
N PRO A 65 -6.15 9.65 11.75
CA PRO A 65 -5.12 9.16 10.84
C PRO A 65 -5.64 8.96 9.43
N SER A 66 -4.81 9.23 8.43
CA SER A 66 -5.10 8.88 7.04
C SER A 66 -4.92 7.39 6.79
N ILE A 67 -3.92 6.81 7.44
CA ILE A 67 -3.67 5.38 7.39
C ILE A 67 -3.60 4.84 8.82
N LEU A 68 -4.45 3.88 9.10
CA LEU A 68 -4.46 3.16 10.36
C LEU A 68 -4.61 1.66 10.10
N LYS A 69 -3.59 0.92 10.45
CA LYS A 69 -3.61 -0.54 10.47
C LYS A 69 -3.35 -1.00 11.89
N VAL A 70 -4.25 -1.77 12.40
CA VAL A 70 -4.13 -2.43 13.71
C VAL A 70 -4.33 -3.92 13.46
N GLN A 71 -3.41 -4.72 13.91
CA GLN A 71 -3.42 -6.16 13.73
C GLN A 71 -3.00 -6.85 15.02
N ASP A 72 -3.78 -7.83 15.43
CA ASP A 72 -3.40 -8.75 16.49
C ASP A 72 -2.44 -9.80 15.93
N VAL A 73 -1.21 -9.76 16.38
CA VAL A 73 -0.14 -10.69 15.98
C VAL A 73 0.05 -11.85 16.96
N SER A 74 -0.80 -11.92 17.98
CA SER A 74 -0.78 -13.00 18.98
C SER A 74 -1.63 -14.22 18.62
N GLY A 75 -2.24 -14.22 17.41
CA GLY A 75 -3.13 -15.29 16.98
C GLY A 75 -4.55 -15.18 17.54
N GLY A 76 -5.02 -13.97 17.85
CA GLY A 76 -6.40 -13.70 18.29
C GLY A 76 -6.58 -13.65 19.81
N CYS A 77 -5.53 -13.85 20.60
CA CYS A 77 -5.66 -13.76 22.06
C CYS A 77 -5.50 -12.33 22.62
N GLY A 78 -5.21 -11.35 21.77
CA GLY A 78 -5.16 -9.95 22.17
C GLY A 78 -3.96 -9.57 23.06
N SER A 79 -2.89 -10.35 23.00
CA SER A 79 -1.69 -10.12 23.83
C SER A 79 -0.63 -9.26 23.14
N PHE A 80 -0.58 -9.29 21.81
CA PHE A 80 0.38 -8.54 21.00
C PHE A 80 -0.29 -7.87 19.82
N TYR A 81 -0.06 -6.59 19.68
CA TYR A 81 -0.60 -5.80 18.55
C TYR A 81 0.51 -5.17 17.74
N ALA A 82 0.33 -5.18 16.42
CA ALA A 82 1.10 -4.38 15.48
C ALA A 82 0.24 -3.21 14.99
N ILE A 83 0.70 -1.99 15.22
CA ILE A 83 0.01 -0.76 14.83
C ILE A 83 0.87 0.02 13.86
N GLN A 84 0.29 0.36 12.72
CA GLN A 84 0.84 1.32 11.78
C GLN A 84 -0.10 2.51 11.69
N LEU A 85 0.42 3.68 11.96
CA LEU A 85 -0.34 4.91 12.08
C LEU A 85 0.33 6.02 11.28
N SER A 86 -0.40 6.65 10.37
CA SER A 86 0.04 7.82 9.63
C SER A 86 -0.91 8.98 9.90
N SER A 87 -0.37 10.12 10.37
CA SER A 87 -1.17 11.29 10.71
C SER A 87 -0.38 12.57 10.53
N LYS A 88 -1.11 13.63 10.22
CA LYS A 88 -0.57 15.01 10.17
C LYS A 88 -0.16 15.54 11.53
N GLU A 89 -0.71 15.00 12.60
CA GLU A 89 -0.35 15.35 13.98
C GLU A 89 1.12 15.02 14.32
N PHE A 90 1.75 14.16 13.54
CA PHE A 90 3.16 13.80 13.72
C PHE A 90 4.12 14.69 12.93
N LYS A 91 3.61 15.65 12.18
CA LYS A 91 4.41 16.58 11.40
C LYS A 91 5.32 17.40 12.33
N GLY A 92 6.62 17.37 12.04
CA GLY A 92 7.63 18.08 12.85
C GLY A 92 7.99 17.39 14.17
N LEU A 93 7.39 16.24 14.47
CA LEU A 93 7.75 15.45 15.64
C LEU A 93 8.80 14.39 15.30
N SER A 94 9.71 14.14 16.22
CA SER A 94 10.58 12.98 16.11
C SER A 94 9.77 11.70 16.34
N THR A 95 10.21 10.59 15.75
CA THR A 95 9.58 9.28 15.91
C THR A 95 9.36 8.91 17.39
N VAL A 96 10.32 9.23 18.25
CA VAL A 96 10.22 8.98 19.69
C VAL A 96 9.10 9.78 20.33
N LYS A 97 8.93 11.04 19.95
CA LYS A 97 7.84 11.88 20.47
C LYS A 97 6.48 11.38 19.99
N ALA A 98 6.37 11.03 18.69
CA ALA A 98 5.16 10.47 18.13
C ALA A 98 4.77 9.15 18.84
N HIS A 99 5.71 8.25 19.08
CA HIS A 99 5.48 7.02 19.83
C HIS A 99 5.01 7.27 21.26
N ARG A 100 5.59 8.25 21.95
CA ARG A 100 5.15 8.62 23.31
C ARG A 100 3.72 9.10 23.33
N LEU A 101 3.33 9.96 22.39
CA LEU A 101 1.95 10.43 22.28
C LEU A 101 0.96 9.29 22.07
N VAL A 102 1.29 8.35 21.15
CA VAL A 102 0.42 7.21 20.92
C VAL A 102 0.33 6.31 22.15
N ASN A 103 1.46 6.02 22.80
CA ASN A 103 1.48 5.22 24.01
C ASN A 103 0.69 5.85 25.15
N GLU A 104 0.72 7.16 25.28
CA GLU A 104 -0.05 7.89 26.28
C GLU A 104 -1.56 7.72 26.07
N GLN A 105 -2.02 7.78 24.83
CA GLN A 105 -3.43 7.57 24.48
C GLN A 105 -3.88 6.11 24.65
N LEU A 106 -2.98 5.19 24.45
CA LEU A 106 -3.25 3.75 24.59
C LEU A 106 -2.92 3.19 25.98
N LYS A 107 -2.56 4.05 26.94
CA LYS A 107 -2.08 3.64 28.27
C LYS A 107 -3.00 2.63 28.96
N ASP A 108 -4.30 2.81 28.83
CA ASP A 108 -5.27 1.90 29.46
C ASP A 108 -5.35 0.55 28.77
N VAL A 109 -5.16 0.53 27.44
CA VAL A 109 -5.13 -0.71 26.67
C VAL A 109 -3.81 -1.45 26.84
N ILE A 110 -2.70 -0.70 26.93
CA ILE A 110 -1.35 -1.27 27.09
C ILE A 110 -1.20 -2.05 28.39
N LYS A 111 -1.96 -1.73 29.42
CA LYS A 111 -1.95 -2.46 30.69
C LYS A 111 -2.38 -3.92 30.55
N ASP A 112 -3.27 -4.18 29.60
CA ASP A 112 -3.88 -5.49 29.39
C ASP A 112 -3.12 -6.32 28.34
N ILE A 113 -2.14 -5.74 27.63
CA ILE A 113 -1.39 -6.40 26.58
C ILE A 113 0.08 -6.63 26.98
N HIS A 114 0.67 -7.69 26.41
CA HIS A 114 2.06 -8.07 26.70
C HIS A 114 3.07 -7.38 25.80
N GLY A 115 2.65 -6.96 24.60
CA GLY A 115 3.54 -6.29 23.67
C GLY A 115 2.82 -5.46 22.61
N LEU A 116 3.51 -4.41 22.18
CA LEU A 116 3.04 -3.48 21.17
C LEU A 116 4.17 -3.16 20.22
N GLN A 117 3.96 -3.43 18.93
CA GLN A 117 4.81 -2.95 17.86
C GLN A 117 4.17 -1.72 17.24
N LEU A 118 4.82 -0.58 17.35
CA LEU A 118 4.29 0.69 16.86
C LEU A 118 5.17 1.25 15.74
N ARG A 119 4.52 1.61 14.63
CA ARG A 119 5.14 2.31 13.52
C ARG A 119 4.35 3.58 13.23
N THR A 120 4.98 4.72 13.42
CA THR A 120 4.39 6.03 13.13
C THR A 120 5.04 6.65 11.91
N VAL A 121 4.23 7.27 11.06
CA VAL A 121 4.65 8.01 9.87
C VAL A 121 4.03 9.39 9.95
N ALA A 122 4.86 10.42 9.75
CA ALA A 122 4.36 11.77 9.60
C ALA A 122 3.87 11.98 8.17
N GLU A 123 2.76 12.67 8.01
CA GLU A 123 2.26 13.10 6.71
C GLU A 123 2.50 14.59 6.50
N ASP A 124 2.87 14.91 5.28
CA ASP A 124 3.02 16.30 4.84
C ASP A 124 1.70 16.96 4.47
#